data_eecec9c3e9da47a3c2b3c2f846d0b9b0
#
_entry.id   eecec9c3e9da47a3c2b3c2f846d0b9b0
#
_cell.length_a   1.000
_cell.length_b   1.000
_cell.length_c   1.000
_cell.angle_alpha   90.00
_cell.angle_beta   90.00
_cell.angle_gamma   90.00
#
_symmetry.space_group_name_H-M   'P 1'
#
loop_
_entity.id
_entity.type
_entity.pdbx_description
1 polymer ?
#
loop_
_entity_poly.entity_id
_entity_poly.type
_entity_poly.pdbx_seq_one_letter_code
_entity_poly.pdbx_strand_id
1 'polypeptide(L)'
;LNEINWIKGSHRLKCQAGVITETAKSMAKEKSRILPIDFSSTSSSMIGGNVATNAAGAKFIGYGSTKNHVRNMTVILPNGEITPLGKVAEKDASGPDLMELFIGSEGVFGFILDVTFETYPEPKFSESIFLNADSLDDLYKIIQEPSDIISAIEFLDLNSQLLLSNEAPSKYEVLIELNSDSEDKIEYFLRDVVEKVSDVNLLNSRQTKLFWEKRELLPVKLSEMGAVKFDFCVDKLSTEKFMNEVEMNISKAKIFNFGH
;
A
#
# COMPACT_ATOMS: atom_id res chain seq x y z
N LEU A 1 -5.24 13.11 21.72
CA LEU A 1 -4.93 11.73 21.27
C LEU A 1 -3.82 11.75 20.22
N ASN A 2 -2.62 12.26 20.57
CA ASN A 2 -1.50 12.43 19.66
C ASN A 2 -0.15 11.94 20.23
N GLU A 3 -0.16 11.08 21.25
CA GLU A 3 1.04 10.53 21.85
C GLU A 3 1.52 9.31 21.07
N ILE A 4 2.85 9.18 20.95
CA ILE A 4 3.53 8.03 20.38
C ILE A 4 4.60 7.54 21.34
N ASN A 5 4.63 6.24 21.57
CA ASN A 5 5.60 5.63 22.48
C ASN A 5 6.08 4.28 21.97
N TRP A 6 7.38 4.03 22.06
CA TRP A 6 7.92 2.69 21.88
C TRP A 6 7.58 1.80 23.07
N ILE A 7 7.13 0.60 22.80
CA ILE A 7 6.95 -0.41 23.87
C ILE A 7 8.33 -0.92 24.28
N LYS A 8 8.66 -0.73 25.56
CA LYS A 8 9.97 -1.11 26.10
C LYS A 8 10.29 -2.59 25.86
N GLY A 9 11.49 -2.86 25.33
CA GLY A 9 11.97 -4.21 25.06
C GLY A 9 11.34 -4.88 23.84
N SER A 10 10.64 -4.13 22.98
CA SER A 10 10.05 -4.66 21.75
C SER A 10 10.31 -3.76 20.55
N HIS A 11 9.88 -4.22 19.36
CA HIS A 11 9.89 -3.46 18.12
C HIS A 11 8.51 -2.87 17.80
N ARG A 12 7.71 -2.62 18.83
CA ARG A 12 6.32 -2.16 18.70
C ARG A 12 6.19 -0.69 19.03
N LEU A 13 5.40 -0.01 18.22
CA LEU A 13 5.10 1.40 18.35
C LEU A 13 3.64 1.57 18.76
N LYS A 14 3.39 2.15 19.93
CA LYS A 14 2.06 2.50 20.39
C LYS A 14 1.74 3.93 19.99
N CYS A 15 0.66 4.12 19.24
CA CYS A 15 0.18 5.40 18.75
C CYS A 15 -1.24 5.65 19.22
N GLN A 16 -1.53 6.82 19.75
CA GLN A 16 -2.91 7.26 19.96
C GLN A 16 -3.59 7.55 18.61
N ALA A 17 -4.92 7.45 18.58
CA ALA A 17 -5.72 7.48 17.35
C ALA A 17 -5.57 8.77 16.52
N GLY A 18 -5.29 9.90 17.14
CA GLY A 18 -5.10 11.20 16.48
C GLY A 18 -3.66 11.46 15.98
N VAL A 19 -2.75 10.51 16.12
CA VAL A 19 -1.40 10.63 15.58
C VAL A 19 -1.46 10.64 14.05
N ILE A 20 -0.76 11.60 13.44
CA ILE A 20 -0.59 11.66 11.98
C ILE A 20 0.29 10.49 11.53
N THR A 21 -0.11 9.80 10.47
CA THR A 21 0.57 8.60 9.95
C THR A 21 2.03 8.86 9.63
N GLU A 22 2.34 9.97 8.97
CA GLU A 22 3.71 10.35 8.64
C GLU A 22 4.60 10.55 9.90
N THR A 23 4.02 11.07 10.99
CA THR A 23 4.74 11.20 12.26
C THR A 23 5.09 9.83 12.84
N ALA A 24 4.17 8.86 12.77
CA ALA A 24 4.43 7.49 13.22
C ALA A 24 5.52 6.79 12.35
N LYS A 25 5.48 6.97 11.03
CA LYS A 25 6.50 6.48 10.09
C LYS A 25 7.86 7.09 10.40
N SER A 26 7.92 8.41 10.61
CA SER A 26 9.16 9.11 10.95
C SER A 26 9.79 8.60 12.24
N MET A 27 8.97 8.39 13.29
CA MET A 27 9.45 7.81 14.55
C MET A 27 9.97 6.37 14.40
N ALA A 28 9.37 5.57 13.51
CA ALA A 28 9.89 4.24 13.19
C ALA A 28 11.27 4.34 12.52
N LYS A 29 11.42 5.26 11.56
CA LYS A 29 12.65 5.49 10.81
C LYS A 29 13.83 5.94 11.68
N GLU A 30 13.60 6.70 12.76
CA GLU A 30 14.62 7.08 13.74
C GLU A 30 15.36 5.88 14.36
N LYS A 31 14.74 4.70 14.36
CA LYS A 31 15.33 3.44 14.82
C LYS A 31 15.65 2.46 13.69
N SER A 32 15.83 2.95 12.45
CA SER A 32 16.05 2.12 11.27
C SER A 32 14.97 1.05 11.10
N ARG A 33 13.72 1.46 11.33
CA ARG A 33 12.54 0.60 11.17
C ARG A 33 11.51 1.27 10.26
N ILE A 34 10.66 0.45 9.67
CA ILE A 34 9.54 0.92 8.87
C ILE A 34 8.20 0.55 9.52
N LEU A 35 7.24 1.45 9.38
CA LEU A 35 5.82 1.19 9.55
C LEU A 35 5.22 1.26 8.14
N PRO A 36 4.93 0.11 7.49
CA PRO A 36 4.62 0.07 6.07
C PRO A 36 3.15 0.41 5.75
N ILE A 37 2.63 1.43 6.39
CA ILE A 37 1.34 2.06 6.10
C ILE A 37 1.63 3.20 5.13
N ASP A 38 1.39 2.99 3.82
CA ASP A 38 1.83 3.91 2.78
C ASP A 38 0.73 4.15 1.73
N PHE A 39 0.14 5.35 1.76
CA PHE A 39 -0.85 5.83 0.82
C PHE A 39 -0.77 7.36 0.70
N SER A 40 -1.38 7.94 -0.34
CA SER A 40 -1.24 9.36 -0.69
C SER A 40 -1.57 10.36 0.41
N SER A 41 -2.41 10.00 1.38
CA SER A 41 -2.84 10.88 2.46
C SER A 41 -2.07 10.70 3.78
N THR A 42 -0.90 10.04 3.80
CA THR A 42 -0.11 9.78 5.03
C THR A 42 0.21 11.07 5.80
N SER A 43 0.42 12.19 5.12
CA SER A 43 0.71 13.48 5.74
C SER A 43 -0.46 14.13 6.48
N SER A 44 -1.69 13.67 6.25
CA SER A 44 -2.92 14.23 6.84
C SER A 44 -3.78 13.18 7.53
N SER A 45 -3.66 11.91 7.19
CA SER A 45 -4.42 10.84 7.80
C SER A 45 -3.98 10.54 9.23
N MET A 46 -4.91 10.07 10.03
CA MET A 46 -4.68 9.71 11.43
C MET A 46 -4.74 8.20 11.64
N ILE A 47 -3.94 7.70 12.55
CA ILE A 47 -3.81 6.27 12.87
C ILE A 47 -5.17 5.62 13.16
N GLY A 48 -6.01 6.23 13.97
CA GLY A 48 -7.33 5.66 14.31
C GLY A 48 -8.24 5.52 13.10
N GLY A 49 -8.22 6.49 12.18
CA GLY A 49 -8.95 6.44 10.92
C GLY A 49 -8.42 5.33 10.00
N ASN A 50 -7.11 5.22 9.87
CA ASN A 50 -6.48 4.18 9.03
C ASN A 50 -6.83 2.76 9.49
N VAL A 51 -6.88 2.54 10.81
CA VAL A 51 -7.30 1.25 11.37
C VAL A 51 -8.80 1.05 11.20
N ALA A 52 -9.61 2.08 11.46
CA ALA A 52 -11.06 1.98 11.31
C ALA A 52 -11.50 1.69 9.87
N THR A 53 -10.76 2.15 8.87
CA THR A 53 -11.02 1.86 7.45
C THR A 53 -10.22 0.68 6.91
N ASN A 54 -9.34 0.08 7.71
CA ASN A 54 -8.33 -0.90 7.26
C ASN A 54 -7.57 -0.41 6.02
N ALA A 55 -7.08 0.83 6.08
CA ALA A 55 -6.47 1.49 4.93
C ALA A 55 -5.34 0.65 4.32
N ALA A 56 -5.34 0.57 3.01
CA ALA A 56 -4.31 -0.08 2.22
C ALA A 56 -3.80 0.91 1.15
N GLY A 57 -2.60 0.72 0.65
CA GLY A 57 -2.01 1.61 -0.34
C GLY A 57 -0.90 0.93 -1.14
N ALA A 58 -0.05 1.73 -1.76
CA ALA A 58 0.96 1.29 -2.72
C ALA A 58 1.85 0.13 -2.26
N LYS A 59 2.08 -0.01 -0.96
CA LYS A 59 2.89 -1.11 -0.39
C LYS A 59 2.08 -2.36 -0.02
N PHE A 60 0.80 -2.43 -0.41
CA PHE A 60 -0.08 -3.54 -0.07
C PHE A 60 0.47 -4.91 -0.53
N ILE A 61 1.07 -4.97 -1.71
CA ILE A 61 1.61 -6.23 -2.26
C ILE A 61 2.69 -6.82 -1.36
N GLY A 62 3.61 -5.97 -0.86
CA GLY A 62 4.71 -6.43 -0.01
C GLY A 62 4.36 -6.59 1.47
N TYR A 63 3.45 -5.76 1.98
CA TYR A 63 3.23 -5.64 3.42
C TYR A 63 1.77 -5.84 3.87
N GLY A 64 0.82 -5.88 2.93
CA GLY A 64 -0.60 -5.98 3.23
C GLY A 64 -1.23 -4.65 3.65
N SER A 65 -2.41 -4.73 4.25
CA SER A 65 -3.17 -3.58 4.77
C SER A 65 -2.76 -3.21 6.20
N THR A 66 -3.29 -2.12 6.70
CA THR A 66 -3.08 -1.65 8.10
C THR A 66 -3.31 -2.77 9.14
N LYS A 67 -4.32 -3.61 8.95
CA LYS A 67 -4.65 -4.77 9.78
C LYS A 67 -3.46 -5.69 10.03
N ASN A 68 -2.64 -5.95 9.02
CA ASN A 68 -1.50 -6.87 9.11
C ASN A 68 -0.44 -6.42 10.12
N HIS A 69 -0.44 -5.14 10.48
CA HIS A 69 0.55 -4.53 11.37
C HIS A 69 0.03 -4.27 12.79
N VAL A 70 -1.31 -4.35 12.99
CA VAL A 70 -1.92 -4.13 14.32
C VAL A 70 -1.68 -5.34 15.22
N ARG A 71 -1.23 -5.09 16.45
CA ARG A 71 -1.03 -6.11 17.48
C ARG A 71 -2.01 -6.00 18.62
N ASN A 72 -2.27 -4.79 19.07
CA ASN A 72 -3.21 -4.48 20.15
C ASN A 72 -3.87 -3.14 19.86
N MET A 73 -5.04 -2.93 20.43
CA MET A 73 -5.71 -1.63 20.43
C MET A 73 -6.50 -1.43 21.71
N THR A 74 -6.81 -0.19 22.01
CA THR A 74 -7.77 0.19 23.04
C THR A 74 -8.95 0.88 22.37
N VAL A 75 -10.16 0.46 22.68
CA VAL A 75 -11.40 1.02 22.12
C VAL A 75 -12.34 1.53 23.19
N ILE A 76 -13.21 2.48 22.84
CA ILE A 76 -14.39 2.85 23.63
C ILE A 76 -15.61 2.21 22.99
N LEU A 77 -16.33 1.41 23.75
CA LEU A 77 -17.58 0.80 23.32
C LEU A 77 -18.76 1.80 23.38
N PRO A 78 -19.89 1.55 22.71
CA PRO A 78 -21.05 2.46 22.74
C PRO A 78 -21.63 2.73 24.14
N ASN A 79 -21.39 1.85 25.09
CA ASN A 79 -21.78 2.04 26.50
C ASN A 79 -20.79 2.92 27.31
N GLY A 80 -19.70 3.42 26.67
CA GLY A 80 -18.65 4.21 27.30
C GLY A 80 -17.54 3.40 27.98
N GLU A 81 -17.59 2.08 27.92
CA GLU A 81 -16.54 1.22 28.49
C GLU A 81 -15.27 1.28 27.67
N ILE A 82 -14.13 1.44 28.33
CA ILE A 82 -12.81 1.40 27.70
C ILE A 82 -12.28 -0.02 27.77
N THR A 83 -12.08 -0.64 26.63
CA THR A 83 -11.73 -2.05 26.52
C THR A 83 -10.42 -2.24 25.75
N PRO A 84 -9.38 -2.84 26.35
CA PRO A 84 -8.19 -3.25 25.63
C PRO A 84 -8.50 -4.53 24.82
N LEU A 85 -8.04 -4.55 23.57
CA LEU A 85 -8.18 -5.67 22.65
C LEU A 85 -6.81 -6.11 22.13
N GLY A 86 -6.71 -7.39 21.75
CA GLY A 86 -5.49 -7.99 21.23
C GLY A 86 -4.80 -8.89 22.24
N LYS A 87 -3.71 -9.48 21.82
CA LYS A 87 -3.01 -10.52 22.57
C LYS A 87 -1.75 -9.95 23.23
N VAL A 88 -1.61 -10.17 24.52
CA VAL A 88 -0.42 -9.72 25.27
C VAL A 88 0.76 -10.64 24.98
N ALA A 89 0.52 -11.95 24.88
CA ALA A 89 1.54 -12.94 24.59
C ALA A 89 1.59 -13.26 23.09
N GLU A 90 2.78 -13.56 22.57
CA GLU A 90 2.94 -13.97 21.17
C GLU A 90 2.21 -15.29 20.87
N LYS A 91 2.24 -16.21 21.83
CA LYS A 91 1.49 -17.48 21.75
C LYS A 91 0.24 -17.38 22.62
N ASP A 92 -0.83 -16.85 22.06
CA ASP A 92 -2.14 -16.80 22.66
C ASP A 92 -3.19 -17.32 21.65
N ALA A 93 -3.74 -18.49 21.94
CA ALA A 93 -4.77 -19.13 21.12
C ALA A 93 -6.16 -19.04 21.77
N SER A 94 -6.33 -18.21 22.81
CA SER A 94 -7.60 -18.07 23.53
C SER A 94 -8.59 -17.21 22.77
N GLY A 95 -9.77 -17.74 22.52
CA GLY A 95 -10.91 -17.04 21.96
C GLY A 95 -10.75 -16.51 20.52
N PRO A 96 -11.79 -15.88 19.98
CA PRO A 96 -11.72 -15.16 18.71
C PRO A 96 -10.94 -13.85 18.87
N ASP A 97 -10.32 -13.40 17.79
CA ASP A 97 -9.65 -12.09 17.75
C ASP A 97 -10.69 -10.99 17.59
N LEU A 98 -11.07 -10.36 18.70
CA LEU A 98 -12.08 -9.31 18.70
C LEU A 98 -11.61 -8.00 18.03
N MET A 99 -10.31 -7.80 17.82
CA MET A 99 -9.81 -6.65 17.06
C MET A 99 -10.35 -6.62 15.64
N GLU A 100 -10.56 -7.81 15.05
CA GLU A 100 -11.08 -7.98 13.70
C GLU A 100 -12.49 -7.35 13.51
N LEU A 101 -13.24 -7.17 14.59
CA LEU A 101 -14.55 -6.49 14.54
C LEU A 101 -14.42 -4.98 14.39
N PHE A 102 -13.31 -4.39 14.85
CA PHE A 102 -13.11 -2.94 14.86
C PHE A 102 -12.29 -2.47 13.65
N ILE A 103 -11.36 -3.31 13.17
CA ILE A 103 -10.54 -3.00 12.00
C ILE A 103 -11.42 -3.06 10.74
N GLY A 104 -11.50 -1.96 10.01
CA GLY A 104 -12.36 -1.85 8.83
C GLY A 104 -13.84 -1.65 9.12
N SER A 105 -14.22 -1.44 10.40
CA SER A 105 -15.63 -1.21 10.80
C SER A 105 -16.13 0.21 10.59
N GLU A 106 -15.24 1.14 10.22
CA GLU A 106 -15.55 2.57 10.06
C GLU A 106 -16.21 3.19 11.31
N GLY A 107 -15.87 2.67 12.51
CA GLY A 107 -16.36 3.15 13.78
C GLY A 107 -17.72 2.58 14.22
N VAL A 108 -18.29 1.64 13.46
CA VAL A 108 -19.63 1.06 13.78
C VAL A 108 -19.68 0.40 15.15
N PHE A 109 -18.61 -0.26 15.58
CA PHE A 109 -18.57 -1.02 16.84
C PHE A 109 -17.99 -0.22 18.03
N GLY A 110 -17.32 0.89 17.77
CA GLY A 110 -16.73 1.70 18.82
C GLY A 110 -15.66 2.66 18.30
N PHE A 111 -15.10 3.44 19.21
CA PHE A 111 -14.08 4.44 18.90
C PHE A 111 -12.69 3.94 19.30
N ILE A 112 -11.72 3.99 18.39
CA ILE A 112 -10.33 3.59 18.63
C ILE A 112 -9.61 4.71 19.40
N LEU A 113 -9.01 4.39 20.54
CA LEU A 113 -8.22 5.32 21.35
C LEU A 113 -6.73 5.27 21.03
N ASP A 114 -6.18 4.08 21.01
CA ASP A 114 -4.78 3.82 20.68
C ASP A 114 -4.61 2.48 19.96
N VAL A 115 -3.50 2.36 19.27
CA VAL A 115 -3.13 1.15 18.52
C VAL A 115 -1.65 0.87 18.72
N THR A 116 -1.30 -0.38 18.93
CA THR A 116 0.09 -0.86 18.93
C THR A 116 0.40 -1.57 17.65
N PHE A 117 1.38 -1.05 16.91
CA PHE A 117 1.83 -1.62 15.66
C PHE A 117 3.12 -2.43 15.84
N GLU A 118 3.23 -3.51 15.07
CA GLU A 118 4.52 -4.10 14.75
C GLU A 118 5.24 -3.22 13.75
N THR A 119 6.55 -3.03 13.93
CA THR A 119 7.40 -2.36 12.96
C THR A 119 8.45 -3.35 12.43
N TYR A 120 8.94 -3.12 11.22
CA TYR A 120 9.85 -4.04 10.54
C TYR A 120 11.23 -3.39 10.38
N PRO A 121 12.32 -4.16 10.28
CA PRO A 121 13.62 -3.61 9.91
C PRO A 121 13.53 -2.86 8.59
N GLU A 122 14.26 -1.76 8.45
CA GLU A 122 14.45 -1.13 7.16
C GLU A 122 15.23 -2.09 6.25
N PRO A 123 14.78 -2.33 5.01
CA PRO A 123 15.50 -3.22 4.09
C PRO A 123 16.87 -2.65 3.77
N LYS A 124 17.88 -3.52 3.65
CA LYS A 124 19.25 -3.10 3.35
C LYS A 124 19.45 -2.64 1.92
N PHE A 125 18.71 -3.26 1.01
CA PHE A 125 18.74 -3.00 -0.42
C PHE A 125 17.35 -2.68 -0.90
N SER A 126 17.23 -1.62 -1.69
CA SER A 126 15.98 -1.18 -2.29
C SER A 126 16.25 -0.72 -3.71
N GLU A 127 15.56 -1.32 -4.67
CA GLU A 127 15.66 -0.96 -6.08
C GLU A 127 14.27 -0.71 -6.65
N SER A 128 14.21 0.09 -7.70
CA SER A 128 12.98 0.36 -8.41
C SER A 128 13.21 0.19 -9.90
N ILE A 129 12.30 -0.52 -10.55
CA ILE A 129 12.29 -0.66 -12.00
C ILE A 129 11.02 -0.05 -12.58
N PHE A 130 11.20 0.58 -13.72
CA PHE A 130 10.13 1.09 -14.55
C PHE A 130 10.13 0.31 -15.86
N LEU A 131 8.96 -0.07 -16.29
CA LEU A 131 8.80 -0.78 -17.55
C LEU A 131 7.54 -0.33 -18.29
N ASN A 132 7.57 -0.49 -19.60
CA ASN A 132 6.43 -0.34 -20.48
C ASN A 132 5.88 -1.73 -20.80
N ALA A 133 4.58 -1.93 -20.65
CA ALA A 133 3.94 -3.20 -20.90
C ALA A 133 2.74 -3.03 -21.84
N ASP A 134 2.58 -4.00 -22.75
CA ASP A 134 1.41 -4.10 -23.62
C ASP A 134 0.29 -4.96 -23.01
N SER A 135 0.63 -5.77 -21.98
CA SER A 135 -0.29 -6.61 -21.24
C SER A 135 0.11 -6.71 -19.77
N LEU A 136 -0.82 -6.42 -18.86
CA LEU A 136 -0.63 -6.66 -17.43
C LEU A 136 -0.68 -8.15 -17.10
N ASP A 137 -1.52 -8.92 -17.77
CA ASP A 137 -1.62 -10.36 -17.55
C ASP A 137 -0.30 -11.08 -17.87
N ASP A 138 0.39 -10.66 -18.93
CA ASP A 138 1.70 -11.23 -19.29
C ASP A 138 2.78 -10.77 -18.30
N LEU A 139 2.76 -9.52 -17.88
CA LEU A 139 3.65 -9.02 -16.84
C LEU A 139 3.46 -9.81 -15.53
N TYR A 140 2.22 -9.96 -15.07
CA TYR A 140 1.94 -10.71 -13.86
C TYR A 140 2.35 -12.19 -13.94
N LYS A 141 2.32 -12.82 -15.12
CA LYS A 141 2.88 -14.15 -15.30
C LYS A 141 4.40 -14.20 -15.15
N ILE A 142 5.09 -13.17 -15.63
CA ILE A 142 6.56 -13.07 -15.50
C ILE A 142 7.00 -12.91 -14.04
N ILE A 143 6.27 -12.09 -13.28
CA ILE A 143 6.56 -11.81 -11.86
C ILE A 143 5.82 -12.75 -10.88
N GLN A 144 5.28 -13.87 -11.39
CA GLN A 144 4.37 -14.79 -10.67
C GLN A 144 5.01 -15.60 -9.56
N GLU A 145 6.30 -15.86 -9.64
CA GLU A 145 7.03 -16.44 -8.50
C GLU A 145 6.86 -15.46 -7.35
N PRO A 146 6.33 -15.92 -6.18
CA PRO A 146 6.15 -15.04 -5.04
C PRO A 146 7.52 -14.51 -4.64
N SER A 147 7.85 -13.37 -5.22
CA SER A 147 9.06 -12.69 -4.85
C SER A 147 8.77 -12.01 -3.52
N ASP A 148 9.28 -12.60 -2.46
CA ASP A 148 9.29 -12.02 -1.10
C ASP A 148 9.99 -10.64 -1.04
N ILE A 149 10.53 -10.19 -2.19
CA ILE A 149 11.23 -8.92 -2.35
C ILE A 149 10.40 -7.83 -3.01
N ILE A 150 9.25 -8.14 -3.63
CA ILE A 150 8.41 -7.11 -4.25
C ILE A 150 7.66 -6.35 -3.15
N SER A 151 7.94 -5.07 -3.00
CA SER A 151 7.29 -4.20 -2.02
C SER A 151 6.12 -3.41 -2.58
N ALA A 152 6.16 -3.06 -3.87
CA ALA A 152 5.07 -2.39 -4.57
C ALA A 152 5.07 -2.73 -6.06
N ILE A 153 3.87 -2.75 -6.65
CA ILE A 153 3.65 -2.71 -8.09
C ILE A 153 2.59 -1.64 -8.31
N GLU A 154 2.82 -0.72 -9.23
CA GLU A 154 1.83 0.29 -9.59
C GLU A 154 1.79 0.44 -11.09
N PHE A 155 0.58 0.51 -11.68
CA PHE A 155 0.43 0.73 -13.11
C PHE A 155 -0.43 1.95 -13.43
N LEU A 156 -0.19 2.54 -14.60
CA LEU A 156 -0.99 3.59 -15.23
C LEU A 156 -1.38 3.14 -16.63
N ASP A 157 -2.68 3.16 -16.93
CA ASP A 157 -3.15 2.88 -18.28
C ASP A 157 -2.85 4.04 -19.26
N LEU A 158 -3.07 3.83 -20.53
CA LEU A 158 -2.84 4.78 -21.61
C LEU A 158 -3.55 6.13 -21.37
N ASN A 159 -4.79 6.11 -20.89
CA ASN A 159 -5.54 7.34 -20.64
C ASN A 159 -4.98 8.13 -19.44
N SER A 160 -4.52 7.43 -18.42
CA SER A 160 -3.88 8.00 -17.23
C SER A 160 -2.54 8.64 -17.59
N GLN A 161 -1.71 7.98 -18.40
CA GLN A 161 -0.46 8.51 -18.93
C GLN A 161 -0.70 9.81 -19.72
N LEU A 162 -1.64 9.80 -20.68
CA LEU A 162 -2.00 10.96 -21.48
C LEU A 162 -2.49 12.15 -20.63
N LEU A 163 -3.24 11.89 -19.56
CA LEU A 163 -3.71 12.94 -18.66
C LEU A 163 -2.57 13.57 -17.85
N LEU A 164 -1.54 12.79 -17.52
CA LEU A 164 -0.44 13.25 -16.66
C LEU A 164 0.71 13.91 -17.44
N SER A 165 1.03 13.41 -18.63
CA SER A 165 2.23 13.82 -19.39
C SER A 165 1.96 14.24 -20.84
N ASN A 166 0.74 14.10 -21.35
CA ASN A 166 0.39 14.23 -22.76
C ASN A 166 1.12 13.22 -23.69
N GLU A 167 1.77 12.22 -23.13
CA GLU A 167 2.48 11.18 -23.85
C GLU A 167 2.05 9.82 -23.27
N ALA A 168 1.99 8.82 -24.12
CA ALA A 168 1.71 7.44 -23.73
C ALA A 168 2.53 6.49 -24.60
N PRO A 169 3.75 6.13 -24.17
CA PRO A 169 4.66 5.30 -24.95
C PRO A 169 4.20 3.84 -25.06
N SER A 170 3.33 3.40 -24.16
CA SER A 170 2.85 2.02 -24.08
C SER A 170 1.41 1.95 -23.59
N LYS A 171 0.82 0.76 -23.63
CA LYS A 171 -0.52 0.53 -23.08
C LYS A 171 -0.52 0.73 -21.55
N TYR A 172 0.53 0.28 -20.88
CA TYR A 172 0.73 0.44 -19.44
C TYR A 172 2.15 0.92 -19.11
N GLU A 173 2.28 1.96 -18.31
CA GLU A 173 3.48 2.27 -17.53
C GLU A 173 3.41 1.54 -16.20
N VAL A 174 4.46 0.83 -15.80
CA VAL A 174 4.49 0.05 -14.55
C VAL A 174 5.75 0.36 -13.77
N LEU A 175 5.57 0.63 -12.48
CA LEU A 175 6.63 0.71 -11.48
C LEU A 175 6.60 -0.57 -10.63
N ILE A 176 7.76 -1.18 -10.41
CA ILE A 176 7.95 -2.25 -9.42
C ILE A 176 9.04 -1.80 -8.46
N GLU A 177 8.74 -1.83 -7.17
CA GLU A 177 9.72 -1.60 -6.12
C GLU A 177 10.11 -2.90 -5.43
N LEU A 178 11.40 -3.08 -5.23
CA LEU A 178 12.03 -4.25 -4.64
C LEU A 178 12.72 -3.87 -3.33
N ASN A 179 12.51 -4.67 -2.29
CA ASN A 179 13.15 -4.52 -0.99
C ASN A 179 13.70 -5.87 -0.53
N SER A 180 14.95 -5.92 -0.10
CA SER A 180 15.57 -7.16 0.40
C SER A 180 16.70 -6.89 1.37
N ASP A 181 17.02 -7.87 2.21
CA ASP A 181 18.26 -7.92 2.98
C ASP A 181 19.41 -8.62 2.23
N SER A 182 19.14 -9.12 1.01
CA SER A 182 20.11 -9.78 0.13
C SER A 182 20.13 -9.09 -1.24
N GLU A 183 21.30 -8.58 -1.61
CA GLU A 183 21.53 -8.00 -2.94
C GLU A 183 21.38 -9.03 -4.05
N ASP A 184 21.87 -10.25 -3.82
CA ASP A 184 21.78 -11.36 -4.80
C ASP A 184 20.34 -11.66 -5.21
N LYS A 185 19.38 -11.55 -4.28
CA LYS A 185 17.96 -11.77 -4.60
C LYS A 185 17.43 -10.70 -5.55
N ILE A 186 17.80 -9.44 -5.34
CA ILE A 186 17.42 -8.33 -6.22
C ILE A 186 18.05 -8.51 -7.59
N GLU A 187 19.35 -8.80 -7.66
CA GLU A 187 20.05 -9.03 -8.92
C GLU A 187 19.45 -10.21 -9.71
N TYR A 188 19.14 -11.30 -9.03
CA TYR A 188 18.49 -12.46 -9.66
C TYR A 188 17.15 -12.07 -10.29
N PHE A 189 16.29 -11.39 -9.53
CA PHE A 189 14.99 -10.91 -10.01
C PHE A 189 15.14 -9.95 -11.20
N LEU A 190 16.04 -8.97 -11.10
CA LEU A 190 16.28 -8.00 -12.18
C LEU A 190 16.73 -8.70 -13.45
N ARG A 191 17.64 -9.67 -13.36
CA ARG A 191 18.10 -10.46 -14.50
C ARG A 191 16.97 -11.24 -15.15
N ASP A 192 16.15 -11.92 -14.35
CA ASP A 192 14.99 -12.69 -14.84
C ASP A 192 13.96 -11.79 -15.56
N VAL A 193 13.69 -10.60 -15.00
CA VAL A 193 12.76 -9.64 -15.63
C VAL A 193 13.34 -9.08 -16.93
N VAL A 194 14.62 -8.69 -16.96
CA VAL A 194 15.28 -8.12 -18.16
C VAL A 194 15.37 -9.15 -19.30
N GLU A 195 15.50 -10.45 -18.99
CA GLU A 195 15.48 -11.51 -20.00
C GLU A 195 14.10 -11.69 -20.65
N LYS A 196 13.02 -11.35 -19.95
CA LYS A 196 11.64 -11.60 -20.37
C LYS A 196 10.91 -10.36 -20.87
N VAL A 197 11.33 -9.17 -20.44
CA VAL A 197 10.70 -7.88 -20.77
C VAL A 197 11.71 -6.98 -21.46
N SER A 198 11.35 -6.44 -22.63
CA SER A 198 12.28 -5.74 -23.52
C SER A 198 12.58 -4.29 -23.12
N ASP A 199 11.73 -3.63 -22.35
CA ASP A 199 11.87 -2.20 -22.01
C ASP A 199 11.82 -2.01 -20.49
N VAL A 200 12.93 -2.40 -19.83
CA VAL A 200 13.10 -2.30 -18.39
C VAL A 200 14.16 -1.26 -18.06
N ASN A 201 13.83 -0.30 -17.23
CA ASN A 201 14.70 0.77 -16.80
C ASN A 201 14.86 0.76 -15.28
N LEU A 202 16.09 0.71 -14.78
CA LEU A 202 16.39 0.96 -13.36
C LEU A 202 16.19 2.43 -13.05
N LEU A 203 15.46 2.73 -12.00
CA LEU A 203 15.22 4.10 -11.54
C LEU A 203 16.11 4.43 -10.32
N ASN A 204 16.70 5.60 -10.32
CA ASN A 204 17.27 6.15 -9.09
C ASN A 204 16.16 6.71 -8.16
N SER A 205 16.52 6.97 -6.90
CA SER A 205 15.57 7.43 -5.87
C SER A 205 14.78 8.69 -6.27
N ARG A 206 15.39 9.59 -7.06
CA ARG A 206 14.72 10.80 -7.56
C ARG A 206 13.66 10.46 -8.61
N GLN A 207 13.98 9.55 -9.51
CA GLN A 207 13.06 9.11 -10.58
C GLN A 207 11.89 8.33 -9.98
N THR A 208 12.16 7.43 -9.03
CA THR A 208 11.12 6.71 -8.29
C THR A 208 10.16 7.68 -7.59
N LYS A 209 10.72 8.68 -6.89
CA LYS A 209 9.92 9.72 -6.24
C LYS A 209 9.06 10.49 -7.23
N LEU A 210 9.61 10.88 -8.39
CA LEU A 210 8.86 11.58 -9.44
C LEU A 210 7.72 10.73 -10.02
N PHE A 211 7.90 9.41 -10.15
CA PHE A 211 6.82 8.51 -10.55
C PHE A 211 5.67 8.53 -9.53
N TRP A 212 5.97 8.40 -8.24
CA TRP A 212 4.97 8.46 -7.19
C TRP A 212 4.26 9.81 -7.13
N GLU A 213 4.98 10.92 -7.22
CA GLU A 213 4.39 12.26 -7.30
C GLU A 213 3.44 12.40 -8.50
N LYS A 214 3.84 11.89 -9.67
CA LYS A 214 3.01 11.85 -10.88
C LYS A 214 1.75 11.02 -10.64
N ARG A 215 1.88 9.83 -10.04
CA ARG A 215 0.76 8.94 -9.72
C ARG A 215 -0.21 9.56 -8.72
N GLU A 216 0.28 10.24 -7.69
CA GLU A 216 -0.55 10.90 -6.68
C GLU A 216 -1.33 12.10 -7.24
N LEU A 217 -0.84 12.74 -8.28
CA LEU A 217 -1.58 13.81 -8.98
C LEU A 217 -2.80 13.29 -9.75
N LEU A 218 -2.82 12.03 -10.16
CA LEU A 218 -3.88 11.49 -10.99
C LEU A 218 -5.26 11.56 -10.32
N PRO A 219 -5.47 11.08 -9.08
CA PRO A 219 -6.75 11.22 -8.39
C PRO A 219 -7.19 12.68 -8.22
N VAL A 220 -6.25 13.61 -8.07
CA VAL A 220 -6.52 15.05 -7.93
C VAL A 220 -7.06 15.60 -9.25
N LYS A 221 -6.32 15.38 -10.35
CA LYS A 221 -6.76 15.81 -11.71
C LYS A 221 -8.12 15.23 -12.10
N LEU A 222 -8.36 13.94 -11.78
CA LEU A 222 -9.65 13.30 -12.03
C LEU A 222 -10.77 13.96 -11.22
N SER A 223 -10.51 14.35 -9.96
CA SER A 223 -11.49 15.09 -9.15
C SER A 223 -11.82 16.46 -9.75
N GLU A 224 -10.81 17.20 -10.22
CA GLU A 224 -10.97 18.50 -10.87
C GLU A 224 -11.80 18.41 -12.17
N MET A 225 -11.71 17.27 -12.87
CA MET A 225 -12.51 16.99 -14.07
C MET A 225 -13.94 16.53 -13.74
N GLY A 226 -14.28 16.35 -12.46
CA GLY A 226 -15.58 15.83 -12.04
C GLY A 226 -15.76 14.33 -12.31
N ALA A 227 -14.68 13.58 -12.40
CA ALA A 227 -14.74 12.13 -12.62
C ALA A 227 -15.38 11.40 -11.42
N VAL A 228 -16.20 10.40 -11.71
CA VAL A 228 -16.69 9.43 -10.70
C VAL A 228 -15.60 8.41 -10.49
N LYS A 229 -15.27 8.13 -9.23
CA LYS A 229 -14.21 7.19 -8.83
C LYS A 229 -14.82 5.94 -8.25
N PHE A 230 -14.26 4.82 -8.63
CA PHE A 230 -14.56 3.50 -8.07
C PHE A 230 -13.26 2.84 -7.65
N ASP A 231 -13.33 2.06 -6.59
CA ASP A 231 -12.25 1.23 -6.11
C ASP A 231 -12.68 -0.24 -6.21
N PHE A 232 -11.88 -1.04 -6.90
CA PHE A 232 -12.18 -2.45 -7.14
C PHE A 232 -11.01 -3.32 -6.74
N CYS A 233 -11.32 -4.44 -6.10
CA CYS A 233 -10.37 -5.48 -5.78
C CYS A 233 -10.65 -6.68 -6.68
N VAL A 234 -9.70 -7.03 -7.54
CA VAL A 234 -9.80 -8.15 -8.48
C VAL A 234 -8.56 -9.03 -8.38
N ASP A 235 -8.69 -10.29 -8.78
CA ASP A 235 -7.52 -11.16 -8.92
C ASP A 235 -6.55 -10.59 -9.96
N LYS A 236 -5.25 -10.61 -9.64
CA LYS A 236 -4.21 -10.01 -10.50
C LYS A 236 -4.22 -10.52 -11.94
N LEU A 237 -4.49 -11.82 -12.16
CA LEU A 237 -4.58 -12.42 -13.49
C LEU A 237 -5.92 -12.15 -14.20
N SER A 238 -6.83 -11.45 -13.55
CA SER A 238 -8.12 -11.03 -14.10
C SER A 238 -8.24 -9.53 -14.28
N THR A 239 -7.21 -8.77 -13.91
CA THR A 239 -7.21 -7.30 -13.91
C THR A 239 -7.46 -6.75 -15.31
N GLU A 240 -6.71 -7.18 -16.30
CA GLU A 240 -6.84 -6.70 -17.68
C GLU A 240 -8.18 -7.09 -18.29
N LYS A 241 -8.64 -8.31 -18.04
CA LYS A 241 -9.96 -8.77 -18.48
C LYS A 241 -11.08 -7.92 -17.88
N PHE A 242 -11.02 -7.64 -16.58
CA PHE A 242 -11.98 -6.79 -15.88
C PHE A 242 -12.02 -5.38 -16.49
N MET A 243 -10.86 -4.74 -16.69
CA MET A 243 -10.79 -3.40 -17.29
C MET A 243 -11.38 -3.38 -18.70
N ASN A 244 -11.07 -4.36 -19.55
CA ASN A 244 -11.62 -4.48 -20.90
C ASN A 244 -13.15 -4.67 -20.86
N GLU A 245 -13.70 -5.44 -19.94
CA GLU A 245 -15.14 -5.63 -19.79
C GLU A 245 -15.82 -4.31 -19.35
N VAL A 246 -15.20 -3.55 -18.43
CA VAL A 246 -15.70 -2.22 -18.02
C VAL A 246 -15.71 -1.27 -19.22
N GLU A 247 -14.64 -1.19 -19.99
CA GLU A 247 -14.54 -0.32 -21.17
C GLU A 247 -15.58 -0.68 -22.24
N MET A 248 -15.81 -1.96 -22.51
CA MET A 248 -16.81 -2.41 -23.48
C MET A 248 -18.23 -2.04 -23.04
N ASN A 249 -18.52 -2.08 -21.75
CA ASN A 249 -19.89 -1.82 -21.23
C ASN A 249 -20.17 -0.35 -20.97
N ILE A 250 -19.15 0.50 -20.80
CA ILE A 250 -19.27 1.94 -20.53
C ILE A 250 -18.75 2.76 -21.73
N SER A 251 -19.27 2.48 -22.92
CA SER A 251 -18.80 3.04 -24.19
C SER A 251 -18.91 4.56 -24.35
N LYS A 252 -19.59 5.28 -23.44
CA LYS A 252 -19.79 6.74 -23.51
C LYS A 252 -18.91 7.52 -22.54
N ALA A 253 -18.11 6.88 -21.71
CA ALA A 253 -17.23 7.54 -20.76
C ALA A 253 -15.75 7.30 -21.14
N LYS A 254 -14.91 8.26 -20.81
CA LYS A 254 -13.47 8.06 -20.82
C LYS A 254 -13.06 7.42 -19.50
N ILE A 255 -12.42 6.27 -19.57
CA ILE A 255 -12.04 5.48 -18.40
C ILE A 255 -10.55 5.67 -18.17
N PHE A 256 -10.15 5.75 -16.90
CA PHE A 256 -8.79 5.89 -16.43
C PHE A 256 -8.55 4.78 -15.41
N ASN A 257 -7.65 3.85 -15.71
CA ASN A 257 -7.32 2.75 -14.83
C ASN A 257 -5.90 2.92 -14.28
N PHE A 258 -5.77 2.77 -12.98
CA PHE A 258 -4.49 2.79 -12.28
C PHE A 258 -4.61 2.05 -10.97
N GLY A 259 -3.51 1.50 -10.48
CA GLY A 259 -3.53 0.76 -9.21
C GLY A 259 -2.41 -0.28 -9.08
N HIS A 260 -2.61 -1.15 -8.13
CA HIS A 260 -1.64 -2.18 -7.72
C HIS A 260 -2.30 -3.54 -7.48
#